data_9cb9cfe9d3b77da838f1c88c73aa5037
#
_entry.id   9cb9cfe9d3b77da838f1c88c73aa5037
#
_cell.length_a   1.000
_cell.length_b   1.000
_cell.length_c   1.000
_cell.angle_alpha   90.00
_cell.angle_beta   90.00
_cell.angle_gamma   90.00
#
_symmetry.space_group_name_H-M   'P 1'
#
loop_
_entity.id
_entity.type
_entity.pdbx_description
1 polymer ?
#
loop_
_entity_poly.entity_id
_entity_poly.type
_entity_poly.pdbx_seq_one_letter_code
_entity_poly.pdbx_strand_id
1 'polypeptide(L)' 'MGLSMTYDRKIYEADLPHRAIAVYIYLQNRANKEGFCYPAIGTIARELHLSVSTVKRAVRDLEENGYIRKKQRWRENGGR' A
#
# COMPACT_ATOMS: atom_id res chain seq x y z
N MET A 1 -7.02 6.94 5.98
CA MET A 1 -6.39 5.65 6.20
C MET A 1 -4.95 5.67 5.75
N GLY A 2 -4.08 5.16 6.53
CA GLY A 2 -2.69 5.13 6.17
C GLY A 2 -2.19 3.71 6.01
N LEU A 3 -1.06 3.57 5.36
CA LEU A 3 -0.43 2.29 5.17
C LEU A 3 0.98 2.35 5.73
N SER A 4 1.33 1.32 6.47
CA SER A 4 2.65 1.22 7.04
C SER A 4 3.41 0.18 6.24
N MET A 5 4.60 0.52 5.81
CA MET A 5 5.40 -0.37 4.99
C MET A 5 6.24 -1.27 5.86
N THR A 6 6.35 -2.52 5.47
CA THR A 6 7.33 -3.38 6.09
C THR A 6 8.36 -3.62 5.04
N TYR A 7 9.61 -3.66 5.39
CA TYR A 7 10.58 -3.73 4.35
C TYR A 7 11.71 -4.66 4.55
N ASP A 8 11.58 -5.59 5.35
CA ASP A 8 12.59 -6.53 5.49
C ASP A 8 12.61 -7.52 4.41
N ARG A 9 11.63 -7.58 3.54
CA ARG A 9 11.54 -8.59 2.55
C ARG A 9 11.93 -8.08 1.21
N LYS A 10 12.44 -8.95 0.38
CA LYS A 10 12.79 -8.58 -0.97
C LYS A 10 11.58 -8.73 -1.83
N ILE A 11 10.94 -7.61 -2.10
CA ILE A 11 9.70 -7.60 -2.86
C ILE A 11 9.86 -8.29 -4.22
N TYR A 12 11.05 -8.22 -4.79
CA TYR A 12 11.26 -8.81 -6.11
C TYR A 12 11.27 -10.33 -6.07
N GLU A 13 11.45 -10.90 -4.91
CA GLU A 13 11.42 -12.34 -4.76
C GLU A 13 10.07 -12.83 -4.32
N ALA A 14 9.14 -11.93 -4.13
CA ALA A 14 7.83 -12.29 -3.67
C ALA A 14 7.04 -12.91 -4.80
N ASP A 15 6.20 -13.85 -4.45
CA ASP A 15 5.34 -14.49 -5.42
C ASP A 15 4.08 -13.65 -5.58
N LEU A 16 4.24 -12.48 -6.14
CA LEU A 16 3.15 -11.53 -6.29
C LEU A 16 3.04 -11.08 -7.74
N PRO A 17 1.85 -10.67 -8.17
CA PRO A 17 1.72 -10.16 -9.53
C PRO A 17 2.52 -8.88 -9.68
N HIS A 18 2.94 -8.60 -10.89
CA HIS A 18 3.74 -7.41 -11.16
C HIS A 18 3.04 -6.13 -10.72
N ARG A 19 1.71 -6.08 -10.85
CA ARG A 19 0.99 -4.88 -10.44
C ARG A 19 1.12 -4.64 -8.95
N ALA A 20 1.17 -5.72 -8.17
CA ALA A 20 1.34 -5.55 -6.74
C ALA A 20 2.73 -5.03 -6.42
N ILE A 21 3.73 -5.53 -7.13
CA ILE A 21 5.10 -5.07 -6.94
C ILE A 21 5.21 -3.59 -7.32
N ALA A 22 4.57 -3.20 -8.42
CA ALA A 22 4.60 -1.81 -8.84
C ALA A 22 3.95 -0.89 -7.81
N VAL A 23 2.83 -1.32 -7.26
CA VAL A 23 2.15 -0.53 -6.25
C VAL A 23 3.00 -0.42 -5.00
N TYR A 24 3.65 -1.52 -4.61
CA TYR A 24 4.49 -1.50 -3.43
C TYR A 24 5.64 -0.50 -3.59
N ILE A 25 6.31 -0.52 -4.73
CA ILE A 25 7.41 0.40 -4.96
C ILE A 25 6.90 1.84 -4.97
N TYR A 26 5.76 2.07 -5.57
CA TYR A 26 5.17 3.40 -5.58
C TYR A 26 4.91 3.87 -4.15
N LEU A 27 4.32 3.02 -3.34
CA LEU A 27 4.02 3.38 -1.97
C LEU A 27 5.30 3.64 -1.17
N GLN A 28 6.30 2.83 -1.41
CA GLN A 28 7.57 3.00 -0.73
C GLN A 28 8.18 4.36 -1.02
N ASN A 29 8.09 4.80 -2.26
CA ASN A 29 8.61 6.09 -2.66
C ASN A 29 7.84 7.25 -2.06
N ARG A 30 6.59 7.01 -1.68
CA ARG A 30 5.78 8.05 -1.10
C ARG A 30 5.77 8.01 0.42
N ALA A 31 6.33 6.98 1.00
CA ALA A 31 6.31 6.83 2.45
C ALA A 31 7.27 7.83 3.08
N ASN A 32 6.94 8.25 4.29
CA ASN A 32 7.78 9.19 5.01
C ASN A 32 8.91 8.42 5.69
N LYS A 33 9.70 9.09 6.52
CA LYS A 33 10.80 8.50 7.19
C LYS A 33 10.44 7.32 8.00
N GLU A 34 9.22 7.27 8.49
CA GLU A 34 8.77 6.18 9.33
C GLU A 34 8.17 5.05 8.53
N GLY A 35 8.21 5.13 7.21
CA GLY A 35 7.64 4.08 6.40
C GLY A 35 6.13 4.13 6.30
N PHE A 36 5.56 5.30 6.52
CA PHE A 36 4.12 5.44 6.56
C PHE A 36 3.66 6.35 5.44
N CYS A 37 2.60 5.99 4.76
CA CYS A 37 2.07 6.81 3.69
C CYS A 37 0.56 6.85 3.70
N TYR A 38 0.02 7.87 3.05
CA TYR A 38 -1.42 8.05 2.96
C TYR A 38 -1.80 8.10 1.49
N PRO A 39 -1.90 6.96 0.86
CA PRO A 39 -2.11 6.96 -0.58
C PRO A 39 -3.53 7.32 -0.97
N ALA A 40 -3.66 7.95 -2.10
CA ALA A 40 -4.95 8.14 -2.71
C ALA A 40 -5.04 7.12 -3.83
N ILE A 41 -5.94 6.19 -3.72
CA ILE A 41 -6.03 5.08 -4.67
C ILE A 41 -6.20 5.58 -6.11
N GLY A 42 -7.01 6.60 -6.28
CA GLY A 42 -7.21 7.15 -7.62
C GLY A 42 -5.94 7.71 -8.22
N THR A 43 -5.12 8.35 -7.38
CA THR A 43 -3.86 8.90 -7.84
C THR A 43 -2.89 7.80 -8.23
N ILE A 44 -2.82 6.75 -7.43
CA ILE A 44 -1.95 5.63 -7.74
C ILE A 44 -2.36 5.01 -9.06
N ALA A 45 -3.66 4.82 -9.23
CA ALA A 45 -4.17 4.21 -10.44
C ALA A 45 -3.79 5.04 -11.65
N ARG A 46 -3.94 6.34 -11.53
CA ARG A 46 -3.62 7.21 -12.64
C ARG A 46 -2.14 7.21 -12.97
N GLU A 47 -1.31 7.28 -11.95
CA GLU A 47 0.11 7.37 -12.18
C GLU A 47 0.74 6.08 -12.65
N LEU A 48 0.16 4.96 -12.26
CA LEU A 48 0.68 3.68 -12.69
C LEU A 48 -0.06 3.12 -13.89
N HIS A 49 -1.03 3.87 -14.40
CA HIS A 49 -1.84 3.44 -15.54
C HIS A 49 -2.57 2.12 -15.26
N LEU A 50 -3.12 2.05 -14.06
CA LEU A 50 -3.89 0.89 -13.64
C LEU A 50 -5.30 1.32 -13.31
N SER A 51 -6.22 0.38 -13.28
CA SER A 51 -7.57 0.71 -12.85
C SER A 51 -7.60 0.79 -11.33
N VAL A 52 -8.60 1.47 -10.83
CA VAL A 52 -8.78 1.59 -9.39
C VAL A 52 -8.96 0.20 -8.77
N SER A 53 -9.71 -0.66 -9.44
CA SER A 53 -9.90 -2.02 -8.95
C SER A 53 -8.58 -2.78 -8.86
N THR A 54 -7.74 -2.61 -9.85
CA THR A 54 -6.45 -3.27 -9.85
C THR A 54 -5.58 -2.79 -8.71
N VAL A 55 -5.59 -1.48 -8.45
CA VAL A 55 -4.81 -0.95 -7.34
C VAL A 55 -5.33 -1.48 -6.02
N LYS A 56 -6.63 -1.55 -5.86
CA LYS A 56 -7.21 -2.07 -4.63
C LYS A 56 -6.83 -3.53 -4.41
N ARG A 57 -6.84 -4.32 -5.47
CA ARG A 57 -6.43 -5.69 -5.37
C ARG A 57 -4.96 -5.81 -5.02
N ALA A 58 -4.13 -4.96 -5.62
CA ALA A 58 -2.71 -4.99 -5.34
C ALA A 58 -2.44 -4.67 -3.88
N VAL A 59 -3.12 -3.66 -3.34
CA VAL A 59 -2.95 -3.30 -1.95
C VAL A 59 -3.36 -4.46 -1.05
N ARG A 60 -4.46 -5.11 -1.38
CA ARG A 60 -4.91 -6.23 -0.61
C ARG A 60 -3.90 -7.38 -0.65
N ASP A 61 -3.36 -7.68 -1.82
CA ASP A 61 -2.37 -8.73 -1.94
C ASP A 61 -1.15 -8.42 -1.10
N LEU A 62 -0.71 -7.17 -1.11
CA LEU A 62 0.44 -6.78 -0.32
C LEU A 62 0.15 -6.90 1.17
N GLU A 63 -1.04 -6.53 1.56
CA GLU A 63 -1.42 -6.60 2.95
C GLU A 63 -1.51 -8.05 3.42
N GLU A 64 -2.10 -8.90 2.61
CA GLU A 64 -2.26 -10.30 2.97
C GLU A 64 -0.93 -11.03 3.04
N ASN A 65 0.05 -10.56 2.31
CA ASN A 65 1.36 -11.18 2.32
C ASN A 65 2.33 -10.51 3.28
N GLY A 66 1.84 -9.57 4.05
CA GLY A 66 2.63 -8.96 5.10
C GLY A 66 3.59 -7.88 4.67
N TYR A 67 3.44 -7.36 3.47
CA TYR A 67 4.34 -6.30 3.00
C TYR A 67 3.87 -4.91 3.42
N ILE A 68 2.58 -4.76 3.69
CA ILE A 68 2.07 -3.50 4.21
C ILE A 68 1.01 -3.80 5.26
N ARG A 69 0.72 -2.82 6.09
CA ARG A 69 -0.30 -2.92 7.10
C ARG A 69 -1.16 -1.72 7.03
N LYS A 70 -2.46 -1.88 7.08
CA LYS A 70 -3.36 -0.75 7.16
C LYS A 70 -3.35 -0.20 8.55
N LYS A 71 -3.24 1.12 8.68
CA LYS A 71 -3.26 1.74 9.95
C LYS A 71 -4.34 2.72 9.93
N GLN A 72 -5.37 2.56 10.75
CA GLN A 72 -6.42 3.51 10.84
C GLN A 72 -6.19 4.41 11.96
N ARG A 73 -6.39 5.71 11.80
CA ARG A 73 -6.25 6.61 12.83
C ARG A 73 -7.53 6.72 13.44
N TRP A 74 -7.87 6.05 14.39
CA TRP A 74 -9.10 6.11 15.08
C TRP A 74 -9.15 7.12 16.07
N ARG A 75 -10.23 7.72 16.29
CA ARG A 75 -10.34 8.60 17.28
C ARG A 75 -11.31 8.06 18.03
N GLU A 76 -11.38 7.72 18.81
CA GLU A 76 -12.25 7.10 19.41
C GLU A 76 -13.20 7.64 19.76
N ASN A 77 -13.40 8.12 19.58
CA ASN A 77 -14.17 8.38 19.63
C ASN A 77 -14.76 8.36 19.17
N GLY A 78 -14.51 8.49 19.02
CA GLY A 78 -14.92 8.35 18.52
C GLY A 78 -15.72 8.03 18.26
N GLY A 79 -15.92 8.11 18.27
CA GLY A 79 -16.67 7.62 18.14
C GLY A 79 -17.38 7.32 18.40
N ARG A 80 -17.48 7.51 18.82
CA ARG A 80 -18.05 7.06 19.13
C ARG A 80 -18.34 7.16 19.42
#